data_d8b60536172138452b7fc185e7053c9e
#
_entry.id   d8b60536172138452b7fc185e7053c9e
#
_cell.length_a   1.000
_cell.length_b   1.000
_cell.length_c   1.000
_cell.angle_alpha   90.00
_cell.angle_beta   90.00
_cell.angle_gamma   90.00
#
_symmetry.space_group_name_H-M   'P 1'
#
loop_
_entity.id
_entity.type
_entity.pdbx_description
1 polymer ?
#
loop_
_entity_poly.entity_id
_entity_poly.type
_entity_poly.pdbx_seq_one_letter_code
_entity_poly.pdbx_strand_id
1 'polypeptide(L)'
;MSLQYRGRHFLNSLDFAPAELRTLVEVALRMKRGAERGHLPGRILALLFFNASVRTRVSCETAMARLGGNAIALTPGRDTWNFEDRDGVVMDQNAQEHVRELSPVVTSMVDAVGIRKCDLITVGDAKTAVTESYAELKKDSFIHAFARFSKKPVLNLESNAAHPLQHLADMATLVEKLGEPRGKKYVLSWAWHPKSLPVATPHSQMLAAADLGM
;
A
#
# COMPACT_ATOMS: atom_id res chain seq x y z
N MET A 1 -9.78 -20.65 0.95
CA MET A 1 -8.52 -19.90 0.92
C MET A 1 -7.65 -20.39 2.06
N SER A 2 -6.44 -20.83 1.80
CA SER A 2 -5.61 -21.47 2.81
C SER A 2 -5.19 -20.47 3.90
N LEU A 3 -4.93 -20.98 5.11
CA LEU A 3 -4.46 -20.21 6.28
C LEU A 3 -3.13 -19.47 6.05
N GLN A 4 -2.45 -19.74 4.93
CA GLN A 4 -1.11 -19.22 4.61
C GLN A 4 -1.04 -17.68 4.43
N TYR A 5 -2.16 -16.98 4.14
CA TYR A 5 -2.18 -15.52 4.00
C TYR A 5 -2.61 -14.81 5.29
N ARG A 6 -3.16 -15.54 6.24
CA ARG A 6 -3.74 -14.95 7.45
C ARG A 6 -2.67 -14.28 8.31
N GLY A 7 -2.91 -13.01 8.66
CA GLY A 7 -2.05 -12.25 9.56
C GLY A 7 -0.78 -11.69 8.91
N ARG A 8 -0.48 -12.03 7.65
CA ARG A 8 0.70 -11.50 6.94
C ARG A 8 0.48 -10.04 6.55
N HIS A 9 1.56 -9.28 6.60
CA HIS A 9 1.61 -7.93 6.02
C HIS A 9 1.77 -8.03 4.50
N PHE A 10 1.36 -6.98 3.79
CA PHE A 10 1.62 -6.81 2.36
C PHE A 10 2.22 -5.43 2.13
N LEU A 11 3.52 -5.31 2.40
CA LEU A 11 4.28 -4.06 2.33
C LEU A 11 4.95 -3.90 0.97
N ASN A 12 5.33 -5.04 0.37
CA ASN A 12 5.98 -5.11 -0.92
C ASN A 12 5.45 -6.35 -1.67
N SER A 13 5.48 -6.33 -3.00
CA SER A 13 5.16 -7.51 -3.81
C SER A 13 6.08 -8.71 -3.53
N LEU A 14 7.31 -8.45 -3.10
CA LEU A 14 8.27 -9.49 -2.72
C LEU A 14 7.95 -10.21 -1.40
N ASP A 15 6.96 -9.73 -0.64
CA ASP A 15 6.48 -10.41 0.59
C ASP A 15 5.77 -11.73 0.28
N PHE A 16 5.39 -11.95 -0.97
CA PHE A 16 4.69 -13.13 -1.44
C PHE A 16 5.42 -13.76 -2.63
N ALA A 17 5.43 -15.08 -2.67
CA ALA A 17 5.96 -15.79 -3.83
C ALA A 17 5.09 -15.54 -5.08
N PRO A 18 5.64 -15.61 -6.31
CA PRO A 18 4.87 -15.39 -7.53
C PRO A 18 3.62 -16.28 -7.66
N ALA A 19 3.67 -17.52 -7.17
CA ALA A 19 2.51 -18.42 -7.14
C ALA A 19 1.42 -17.93 -6.16
N GLU A 20 1.79 -17.33 -5.03
CA GLU A 20 0.87 -16.75 -4.07
C GLU A 20 0.20 -15.50 -4.67
N LEU A 21 0.98 -14.63 -5.33
CA LEU A 21 0.45 -13.45 -6.03
C LEU A 21 -0.54 -13.84 -7.13
N ARG A 22 -0.26 -14.89 -7.90
CA ARG A 22 -1.20 -15.43 -8.91
C ARG A 22 -2.51 -15.89 -8.27
N THR A 23 -2.45 -16.56 -7.13
CA THR A 23 -3.67 -16.95 -6.37
C THR A 23 -4.48 -15.72 -5.93
N LEU A 24 -3.81 -14.65 -5.47
CA LEU A 24 -4.48 -13.39 -5.12
C LEU A 24 -5.12 -12.73 -6.34
N VAL A 25 -4.45 -12.76 -7.49
CA VAL A 25 -5.00 -12.28 -8.78
C VAL A 25 -6.26 -13.06 -9.18
N GLU A 26 -6.24 -14.39 -9.07
CA GLU A 26 -7.42 -15.23 -9.35
C GLU A 26 -8.60 -14.87 -8.45
N VAL A 27 -8.35 -14.66 -7.16
CA VAL A 27 -9.38 -14.19 -6.22
C VAL A 27 -9.92 -12.83 -6.64
N ALA A 28 -9.03 -11.87 -6.94
CA ALA A 28 -9.43 -10.53 -7.39
C ALA A 28 -10.29 -10.57 -8.65
N LEU A 29 -9.94 -11.40 -9.62
CA LEU A 29 -10.72 -11.57 -10.85
C LEU A 29 -12.09 -12.24 -10.61
N ARG A 30 -12.19 -13.20 -9.66
CA ARG A 30 -13.49 -13.75 -9.24
C ARG A 30 -14.36 -12.69 -8.56
N MET A 31 -13.76 -11.90 -7.64
CA MET A 31 -14.47 -10.79 -6.99
C MET A 31 -14.95 -9.74 -7.99
N LYS A 32 -14.10 -9.37 -8.96
CA LYS A 32 -14.47 -8.46 -10.05
C LYS A 32 -15.68 -8.94 -10.84
N ARG A 33 -15.80 -10.24 -11.09
CA ARG A 33 -16.95 -10.86 -11.76
C ARG A 33 -18.18 -11.01 -10.88
N GLY A 34 -18.13 -10.56 -9.63
CA GLY A 34 -19.24 -10.58 -8.70
C GLY A 34 -19.51 -11.95 -8.06
N ALA A 35 -18.58 -12.90 -8.22
CA ALA A 35 -18.71 -14.26 -7.66
C ALA A 35 -18.58 -14.29 -6.13
N GLU A 36 -18.05 -13.22 -5.54
CA GLU A 36 -17.78 -13.15 -4.11
C GLU A 36 -18.25 -11.81 -3.53
N ARG A 37 -19.08 -11.86 -2.48
CA ARG A 37 -19.59 -10.68 -1.75
C ARG A 37 -19.75 -11.01 -0.27
N GLY A 38 -19.68 -10.00 0.59
CA GLY A 38 -20.06 -10.13 2.01
C GLY A 38 -19.10 -10.97 2.86
N HIS A 39 -17.81 -11.04 2.51
CA HIS A 39 -16.83 -11.88 3.20
C HIS A 39 -16.20 -11.23 4.44
N LEU A 40 -16.48 -9.95 4.71
CA LEU A 40 -15.88 -9.18 5.80
C LEU A 40 -16.94 -8.54 6.72
N PRO A 41 -18.01 -9.26 7.12
CA PRO A 41 -19.03 -8.67 7.98
C PRO A 41 -18.44 -8.21 9.31
N GLY A 42 -18.67 -6.94 9.65
CA GLY A 42 -18.19 -6.33 10.89
C GLY A 42 -16.69 -6.07 10.96
N ARG A 43 -15.92 -6.34 9.90
CA ARG A 43 -14.49 -6.04 9.87
C ARG A 43 -14.22 -4.57 9.59
N ILE A 44 -13.18 -4.04 10.20
CA ILE A 44 -12.79 -2.63 10.10
C ILE A 44 -11.38 -2.53 9.53
N LEU A 45 -11.24 -1.72 8.48
CA LEU A 45 -9.97 -1.32 7.88
C LEU A 45 -9.66 0.14 8.26
N ALA A 46 -8.59 0.38 9.02
CA ALA A 46 -8.08 1.74 9.18
C ALA A 46 -7.22 2.12 7.96
N LEU A 47 -7.37 3.35 7.47
CA LEU A 47 -6.62 3.89 6.33
C LEU A 47 -5.87 5.14 6.78
N LEU A 48 -4.55 5.11 6.76
CA LEU A 48 -3.70 6.26 7.08
C LEU A 48 -3.18 6.89 5.79
N PHE A 49 -3.67 8.08 5.46
CA PHE A 49 -3.31 8.83 4.26
C PHE A 49 -2.43 10.03 4.60
N PHE A 50 -1.10 9.88 4.49
CA PHE A 50 -0.15 10.99 4.60
C PHE A 50 -0.15 11.87 3.34
N ASN A 51 -0.56 11.32 2.22
CA ASN A 51 -0.69 12.02 0.95
C ASN A 51 -2.12 11.90 0.42
N ALA A 52 -2.63 12.98 -0.16
CA ALA A 52 -3.96 13.01 -0.73
C ALA A 52 -4.12 11.94 -1.84
N SER A 53 -5.24 11.24 -1.82
CA SER A 53 -5.61 10.28 -2.87
C SER A 53 -7.11 10.12 -2.95
N VAL A 54 -7.68 10.38 -4.12
CA VAL A 54 -9.10 10.13 -4.38
C VAL A 54 -9.33 8.65 -4.69
N ARG A 55 -8.60 8.11 -5.67
CA ARG A 55 -8.83 6.76 -6.18
C ARG A 55 -8.59 5.68 -5.13
N THR A 56 -7.44 5.74 -4.44
CA THR A 56 -7.10 4.75 -3.42
C THR A 56 -8.08 4.79 -2.25
N ARG A 57 -8.44 6.00 -1.78
CA ARG A 57 -9.39 6.16 -0.68
C ARG A 57 -10.77 5.60 -1.05
N VAL A 58 -11.35 6.07 -2.14
CA VAL A 58 -12.68 5.64 -2.58
C VAL A 58 -12.72 4.13 -2.87
N SER A 59 -11.67 3.57 -3.51
CA SER A 59 -11.63 2.14 -3.81
C SER A 59 -11.58 1.28 -2.55
N CYS A 60 -10.76 1.65 -1.55
CA CYS A 60 -10.67 0.91 -0.29
C CYS A 60 -11.98 0.99 0.50
N GLU A 61 -12.57 2.18 0.65
CA GLU A 61 -13.83 2.38 1.34
C GLU A 61 -14.98 1.60 0.66
N THR A 62 -15.06 1.70 -0.68
CA THR A 62 -16.06 0.97 -1.46
C THR A 62 -15.88 -0.55 -1.39
N ALA A 63 -14.62 -1.03 -1.45
CA ALA A 63 -14.34 -2.45 -1.33
C ALA A 63 -14.79 -3.00 0.04
N MET A 64 -14.47 -2.32 1.12
CA MET A 64 -14.90 -2.71 2.46
C MET A 64 -16.43 -2.75 2.57
N ALA A 65 -17.11 -1.69 2.12
CA ALA A 65 -18.58 -1.62 2.15
C ALA A 65 -19.22 -2.77 1.33
N ARG A 66 -18.72 -3.07 0.14
CA ARG A 66 -19.23 -4.17 -0.71
C ARG A 66 -18.96 -5.55 -0.11
N LEU A 67 -17.93 -5.70 0.69
CA LEU A 67 -17.61 -6.94 1.39
C LEU A 67 -18.32 -7.07 2.75
N GLY A 68 -19.12 -6.06 3.17
CA GLY A 68 -19.89 -6.07 4.42
C GLY A 68 -19.10 -5.57 5.63
N GLY A 69 -17.91 -5.00 5.40
CA GLY A 69 -17.09 -4.33 6.41
C GLY A 69 -17.18 -2.81 6.34
N ASN A 70 -16.33 -2.14 7.12
CA ASN A 70 -16.22 -0.69 7.18
C ASN A 70 -14.76 -0.24 7.00
N ALA A 71 -14.56 1.00 6.55
CA ALA A 71 -13.27 1.65 6.54
C ALA A 71 -13.32 2.96 7.32
N ILE A 72 -12.23 3.27 8.03
CA ILE A 72 -12.01 4.54 8.73
C ILE A 72 -10.78 5.18 8.12
N ALA A 73 -10.95 6.31 7.44
CA ALA A 73 -9.83 7.00 6.79
C ALA A 73 -9.41 8.21 7.63
N LEU A 74 -8.12 8.24 7.95
CA LEU A 74 -7.46 9.26 8.76
C LEU A 74 -6.34 9.92 7.94
N THR A 75 -6.15 11.21 8.15
CA THR A 75 -5.14 12.03 7.47
C THR A 75 -4.22 12.66 8.53
N PRO A 76 -3.06 12.02 8.83
CA PRO A 76 -2.13 12.54 9.81
C PRO A 76 -1.75 14.00 9.55
N GLY A 77 -1.73 14.80 10.62
CA GLY A 77 -1.49 16.24 10.54
C GLY A 77 -2.69 17.09 10.08
N ARG A 78 -3.86 16.48 9.88
CA ARG A 78 -5.11 17.20 9.53
C ARG A 78 -6.25 16.86 10.46
N ASP A 79 -6.71 15.61 10.47
CA ASP A 79 -7.77 15.09 11.35
C ASP A 79 -7.23 14.27 12.52
N THR A 80 -5.94 14.00 12.51
CA THR A 80 -5.17 13.47 13.64
C THR A 80 -3.89 14.32 13.79
N TRP A 81 -3.15 14.12 14.88
CA TRP A 81 -1.81 14.66 15.02
C TRP A 81 -0.79 13.94 14.12
N ASN A 82 0.45 14.47 14.10
CA ASN A 82 1.55 13.85 13.37
C ASN A 82 2.14 12.66 14.15
N PHE A 83 2.72 11.73 13.42
CA PHE A 83 3.36 10.54 13.96
C PHE A 83 4.86 10.53 13.68
N GLU A 84 5.62 9.93 14.60
CA GLU A 84 7.08 9.77 14.51
C GLU A 84 7.46 8.30 14.43
N ASP A 85 8.41 7.95 13.57
CA ASP A 85 8.93 6.59 13.41
C ASP A 85 10.42 6.46 13.76
N ARG A 86 11.12 7.58 13.99
CA ARG A 86 12.55 7.59 14.29
C ARG A 86 12.79 7.44 15.79
N ASP A 87 13.72 6.56 16.15
CA ASP A 87 14.12 6.36 17.55
C ASP A 87 14.93 7.58 18.07
N GLY A 88 14.74 7.88 19.36
CA GLY A 88 15.49 8.94 20.06
C GLY A 88 15.04 10.37 19.79
N VAL A 89 13.96 10.57 19.04
CA VAL A 89 13.37 11.90 18.82
C VAL A 89 12.61 12.35 20.08
N VAL A 90 12.77 13.61 20.45
CA VAL A 90 11.99 14.23 21.54
C VAL A 90 10.56 14.44 21.04
N MET A 91 9.61 13.83 21.74
CA MET A 91 8.18 13.91 21.39
C MET A 91 7.60 15.29 21.74
N ASP A 92 6.38 15.56 21.25
CA ASP A 92 5.62 16.81 21.45
C ASP A 92 6.23 18.08 20.81
N GLN A 93 7.15 17.90 19.87
CA GLN A 93 7.61 19.00 19.01
C GLN A 93 6.88 18.98 17.66
N ASN A 94 7.29 18.10 16.74
CA ASN A 94 6.72 17.96 15.41
C ASN A 94 5.73 16.79 15.30
N ALA A 95 5.78 15.85 16.24
CA ALA A 95 4.88 14.69 16.31
C ALA A 95 4.53 14.40 17.78
N GLN A 96 3.28 14.03 18.00
CA GLN A 96 2.72 13.81 19.33
C GLN A 96 2.71 12.34 19.73
N GLU A 97 2.84 11.42 18.76
CA GLU A 97 2.77 9.99 19.02
C GLU A 97 3.79 9.22 18.18
N HIS A 98 4.49 8.30 18.83
CA HIS A 98 5.45 7.43 18.16
C HIS A 98 4.76 6.17 17.63
N VAL A 99 5.17 5.65 16.47
CA VAL A 99 4.59 4.42 15.86
C VAL A 99 4.64 3.20 16.76
N ARG A 100 5.58 3.18 17.70
CA ARG A 100 5.73 2.13 18.72
C ARG A 100 4.50 2.01 19.63
N GLU A 101 3.84 3.12 19.87
CA GLU A 101 2.61 3.23 20.68
C GLU A 101 1.38 3.24 19.80
N LEU A 102 1.38 4.05 18.74
CA LEU A 102 0.29 4.17 17.78
C LEU A 102 -0.13 2.81 17.18
N SER A 103 0.85 2.05 16.69
CA SER A 103 0.57 0.83 15.94
C SER A 103 -0.17 -0.23 16.77
N PRO A 104 0.30 -0.63 17.98
CA PRO A 104 -0.43 -1.59 18.80
C PRO A 104 -1.79 -1.05 19.28
N VAL A 105 -1.93 0.25 19.53
CA VAL A 105 -3.21 0.86 19.95
C VAL A 105 -4.22 0.79 18.81
N VAL A 106 -3.90 1.33 17.62
CA VAL A 106 -4.80 1.30 16.47
C VAL A 106 -5.16 -0.13 16.09
N THR A 107 -4.17 -1.03 16.03
CA THR A 107 -4.40 -2.42 15.64
C THR A 107 -5.08 -3.28 16.70
N SER A 108 -5.32 -2.75 17.91
CA SER A 108 -6.21 -3.37 18.89
C SER A 108 -7.69 -3.14 18.57
N MET A 109 -8.02 -2.06 17.85
CA MET A 109 -9.38 -1.61 17.55
C MET A 109 -9.88 -2.00 16.16
N VAL A 110 -8.97 -2.36 15.24
CA VAL A 110 -9.30 -2.67 13.84
C VAL A 110 -8.80 -4.04 13.42
N ASP A 111 -9.22 -4.51 12.25
CA ASP A 111 -8.82 -5.84 11.72
C ASP A 111 -7.64 -5.77 10.75
N ALA A 112 -7.41 -4.64 10.12
CA ALA A 112 -6.26 -4.38 9.25
C ALA A 112 -6.01 -2.87 9.15
N VAL A 113 -4.79 -2.50 8.71
CA VAL A 113 -4.41 -1.10 8.46
C VAL A 113 -3.84 -0.97 7.07
N GLY A 114 -4.34 0.01 6.30
CA GLY A 114 -3.77 0.44 5.03
C GLY A 114 -3.01 1.75 5.21
N ILE A 115 -1.78 1.85 4.73
CA ILE A 115 -0.94 3.05 4.86
C ILE A 115 -0.51 3.54 3.49
N ARG A 116 -0.76 4.82 3.21
CA ARG A 116 -0.21 5.55 2.08
C ARG A 116 0.72 6.64 2.58
N LYS A 117 2.02 6.44 2.36
CA LYS A 117 3.06 7.41 2.71
C LYS A 117 4.14 7.41 1.65
N CYS A 118 4.12 8.43 0.79
CA CYS A 118 5.10 8.63 -0.26
C CYS A 118 5.66 10.05 -0.18
N ASP A 119 6.81 10.22 0.43
CA ASP A 119 7.43 11.52 0.65
C ASP A 119 7.92 12.16 -0.65
N LEU A 120 8.23 11.36 -1.67
CA LEU A 120 8.60 11.82 -3.01
C LEU A 120 7.49 12.63 -3.71
N ILE A 121 6.22 12.45 -3.35
CA ILE A 121 5.11 13.21 -3.92
C ILE A 121 5.12 14.67 -3.42
N THR A 122 5.65 14.92 -2.22
CA THR A 122 5.64 16.23 -1.57
C THR A 122 6.77 17.14 -2.03
N VAL A 123 7.75 16.62 -2.77
CA VAL A 123 8.93 17.34 -3.27
C VAL A 123 8.62 18.27 -4.46
N GLY A 124 7.36 18.54 -4.73
CA GLY A 124 6.93 19.29 -5.93
C GLY A 124 7.25 20.79 -5.96
N ASP A 125 7.66 21.40 -4.86
CA ASP A 125 8.10 22.79 -4.81
C ASP A 125 9.61 22.88 -4.53
N ALA A 126 10.35 23.49 -5.44
CA ALA A 126 11.79 23.72 -5.37
C ALA A 126 12.27 24.50 -4.10
N LYS A 127 11.33 24.85 -3.22
CA LYS A 127 11.60 25.52 -1.93
C LYS A 127 11.73 24.57 -0.74
N THR A 128 11.26 23.33 -0.86
CA THR A 128 11.48 22.29 0.14
C THR A 128 12.55 21.33 -0.39
N ALA A 129 13.80 21.64 -0.08
CA ALA A 129 14.90 20.69 -0.33
C ALA A 129 14.56 19.38 0.39
N VAL A 130 14.46 18.28 -0.35
CA VAL A 130 14.46 16.96 0.26
C VAL A 130 15.81 16.80 0.93
N THR A 131 15.80 16.80 2.24
CA THR A 131 17.01 16.62 3.04
C THR A 131 17.49 15.17 3.03
N GLU A 132 16.59 14.25 2.65
CA GLU A 132 16.87 12.81 2.59
C GLU A 132 17.18 12.35 1.17
N SER A 133 18.19 11.50 1.03
CA SER A 133 18.52 10.88 -0.24
C SER A 133 17.44 9.88 -0.64
N TYR A 134 17.30 9.60 -1.96
CA TYR A 134 16.42 8.53 -2.43
C TYR A 134 16.75 7.18 -1.77
N ALA A 135 18.01 6.94 -1.44
CA ALA A 135 18.44 5.73 -0.74
C ALA A 135 17.81 5.59 0.66
N GLU A 136 17.57 6.71 1.35
CA GLU A 136 16.84 6.72 2.63
C GLU A 136 15.33 6.61 2.41
N LEU A 137 14.78 7.41 1.52
CA LEU A 137 13.32 7.42 1.25
C LEU A 137 12.79 6.05 0.81
N LYS A 138 13.56 5.30 -0.01
CA LYS A 138 13.15 3.96 -0.46
C LYS A 138 13.11 2.90 0.64
N LYS A 139 13.64 3.19 1.83
CA LYS A 139 13.53 2.28 2.98
C LYS A 139 12.10 2.18 3.51
N ASP A 140 11.24 3.16 3.18
CA ASP A 140 9.85 3.21 3.62
C ASP A 140 9.70 3.00 5.15
N SER A 141 10.58 3.67 5.92
CA SER A 141 10.82 3.44 7.34
C SER A 141 9.55 3.43 8.17
N PHE A 142 8.66 4.40 7.95
CA PHE A 142 7.40 4.51 8.69
C PHE A 142 6.52 3.26 8.53
N ILE A 143 6.33 2.78 7.28
CA ILE A 143 5.46 1.62 7.02
C ILE A 143 6.03 0.36 7.66
N HIS A 144 7.35 0.16 7.54
CA HIS A 144 8.04 -0.96 8.17
C HIS A 144 8.02 -0.89 9.70
N ALA A 145 8.24 0.30 10.29
CA ALA A 145 8.15 0.51 11.72
C ALA A 145 6.73 0.25 12.24
N PHE A 146 5.71 0.78 11.53
CA PHE A 146 4.31 0.51 11.89
C PHE A 146 3.98 -0.99 11.84
N ALA A 147 4.37 -1.68 10.77
CA ALA A 147 4.14 -3.12 10.61
C ALA A 147 4.84 -3.94 11.70
N ARG A 148 6.07 -3.56 12.09
CA ARG A 148 6.83 -4.22 13.15
C ARG A 148 6.08 -4.27 14.49
N PHE A 149 5.35 -3.22 14.84
CA PHE A 149 4.60 -3.12 16.10
C PHE A 149 3.13 -3.50 15.96
N SER A 150 2.66 -3.75 14.74
CA SER A 150 1.27 -4.08 14.45
C SER A 150 0.89 -5.50 14.88
N LYS A 151 -0.28 -5.63 15.50
CA LYS A 151 -0.92 -6.91 15.82
C LYS A 151 -1.84 -7.43 14.71
N LYS A 152 -2.00 -6.65 13.65
CA LYS A 152 -2.91 -6.94 12.53
C LYS A 152 -2.20 -6.75 11.20
N PRO A 153 -2.70 -7.32 10.09
CA PRO A 153 -2.16 -7.09 8.76
C PRO A 153 -2.02 -5.60 8.43
N VAL A 154 -0.87 -5.23 7.87
CA VAL A 154 -0.61 -3.91 7.31
C VAL A 154 -0.50 -4.03 5.81
N LEU A 155 -1.19 -3.16 5.08
CA LEU A 155 -1.22 -3.07 3.63
C LEU A 155 -0.55 -1.77 3.21
N ASN A 156 0.48 -1.85 2.37
CA ASN A 156 1.06 -0.68 1.74
C ASN A 156 0.16 -0.25 0.57
N LEU A 157 -0.46 0.91 0.69
CA LEU A 157 -1.33 1.49 -0.33
C LEU A 157 -0.57 2.29 -1.39
N GLU A 158 0.60 2.75 -1.09
CA GLU A 158 1.67 3.33 -1.89
C GLU A 158 2.71 3.95 -0.96
N SER A 159 3.96 3.64 -1.19
CA SER A 159 5.12 4.21 -0.51
C SER A 159 6.11 4.83 -1.51
N ASN A 160 7.29 5.18 -1.06
CA ASN A 160 8.32 5.73 -1.95
C ASN A 160 8.81 4.70 -2.98
N ALA A 161 8.93 3.43 -2.58
CA ALA A 161 9.52 2.39 -3.40
C ALA A 161 8.53 1.33 -3.90
N ALA A 162 7.39 1.12 -3.23
CA ALA A 162 6.48 0.02 -3.50
C ALA A 162 5.01 0.44 -3.57
N HIS A 163 4.27 -0.19 -4.48
CA HIS A 163 2.82 -0.08 -4.59
C HIS A 163 2.21 -1.47 -4.84
N PRO A 164 2.21 -2.38 -3.84
CA PRO A 164 1.86 -3.78 -4.03
C PRO A 164 0.43 -4.01 -4.52
N LEU A 165 -0.51 -3.14 -4.17
CA LEU A 165 -1.88 -3.22 -4.69
C LEU A 165 -1.96 -2.86 -6.19
N GLN A 166 -1.11 -1.93 -6.66
CA GLN A 166 -0.97 -1.63 -8.08
C GLN A 166 -0.35 -2.82 -8.82
N HIS A 167 0.68 -3.44 -8.24
CA HIS A 167 1.28 -4.67 -8.76
C HIS A 167 0.20 -5.75 -9.03
N LEU A 168 -0.64 -6.06 -8.03
CA LEU A 168 -1.74 -7.04 -8.20
C LEU A 168 -2.75 -6.60 -9.26
N ALA A 169 -3.08 -5.31 -9.31
CA ALA A 169 -4.02 -4.78 -10.29
C ALA A 169 -3.48 -4.88 -11.72
N ASP A 170 -2.18 -4.62 -11.90
CA ASP A 170 -1.51 -4.75 -13.20
C ASP A 170 -1.41 -6.22 -13.63
N MET A 171 -1.01 -7.13 -12.71
CA MET A 171 -1.07 -8.58 -12.98
C MET A 171 -2.48 -9.03 -13.39
N ALA A 172 -3.50 -8.64 -12.64
CA ALA A 172 -4.89 -8.99 -12.93
C ALA A 172 -5.33 -8.47 -14.30
N THR A 173 -4.94 -7.24 -14.65
CA THR A 173 -5.25 -6.63 -15.95
C THR A 173 -4.54 -7.36 -17.09
N LEU A 174 -3.26 -7.68 -16.93
CA LEU A 174 -2.48 -8.41 -17.94
C LEU A 174 -3.07 -9.82 -18.16
N VAL A 175 -3.40 -10.55 -17.10
CA VAL A 175 -4.05 -11.87 -17.21
C VAL A 175 -5.43 -11.75 -17.87
N GLU A 176 -6.26 -10.78 -17.48
CA GLU A 176 -7.60 -10.59 -18.05
C GLU A 176 -7.56 -10.25 -19.54
N LYS A 177 -6.58 -9.44 -19.96
CA LYS A 177 -6.50 -8.95 -21.36
C LYS A 177 -5.73 -9.89 -22.28
N LEU A 178 -4.74 -10.59 -21.77
CA LEU A 178 -3.83 -11.39 -22.58
C LEU A 178 -4.09 -12.91 -22.45
N GLY A 179 -4.85 -13.34 -21.47
CA GLY A 179 -5.03 -14.75 -21.09
C GLY A 179 -3.76 -15.31 -20.46
N GLU A 180 -2.82 -15.80 -21.25
CA GLU A 180 -1.50 -16.25 -20.82
C GLU A 180 -0.43 -15.18 -21.18
N PRO A 181 0.08 -14.43 -20.19
CA PRO A 181 1.07 -13.39 -20.41
C PRO A 181 2.49 -13.91 -20.63
N ARG A 182 2.81 -15.11 -20.14
CA ARG A 182 4.17 -15.68 -20.19
C ARG A 182 4.78 -15.61 -21.59
N GLY A 183 6.04 -15.13 -21.64
CA GLY A 183 6.79 -14.98 -22.87
C GLY A 183 6.37 -13.82 -23.78
N LYS A 184 5.32 -13.08 -23.42
CA LYS A 184 4.94 -11.88 -24.17
C LYS A 184 5.87 -10.71 -23.81
N LYS A 185 6.10 -9.83 -24.78
CA LYS A 185 6.93 -8.64 -24.59
C LYS A 185 6.17 -7.59 -23.80
N TYR A 186 6.74 -7.13 -22.69
CA TYR A 186 6.30 -5.96 -21.93
C TYR A 186 7.23 -4.79 -22.23
N VAL A 187 6.69 -3.61 -22.46
CA VAL A 187 7.45 -2.37 -22.68
C VAL A 187 6.98 -1.34 -21.69
N LEU A 188 7.87 -0.94 -20.78
CA LEU A 188 7.68 0.22 -19.93
C LEU A 188 8.39 1.42 -20.54
N SER A 189 7.67 2.51 -20.76
CA SER A 189 8.23 3.76 -21.22
C SER A 189 7.99 4.87 -20.20
N TRP A 190 8.91 5.82 -20.13
CA TRP A 190 8.83 6.97 -19.24
C TRP A 190 8.81 8.24 -20.07
N ALA A 191 7.77 9.06 -19.90
CA ALA A 191 7.70 10.39 -20.52
C ALA A 191 8.27 11.44 -19.54
N TRP A 192 8.87 12.48 -20.10
CA TRP A 192 9.29 13.63 -19.31
C TRP A 192 8.10 14.26 -18.56
N HIS A 193 8.35 14.65 -17.31
CA HIS A 193 7.36 15.31 -16.48
C HIS A 193 8.03 16.46 -15.70
N PRO A 194 7.39 17.65 -15.61
CA PRO A 194 8.00 18.84 -14.97
C PRO A 194 8.22 18.68 -13.45
N LYS A 195 7.56 17.71 -12.83
CA LYS A 195 7.72 17.40 -11.41
C LYS A 195 8.22 15.98 -11.23
N SER A 196 8.96 15.72 -10.16
CA SER A 196 9.30 14.36 -9.76
C SER A 196 8.05 13.53 -9.54
N LEU A 197 8.04 12.32 -10.10
CA LEU A 197 6.95 11.36 -9.92
C LEU A 197 7.39 10.23 -9.00
N PRO A 198 6.47 9.63 -8.23
CA PRO A 198 6.76 8.44 -7.45
C PRO A 198 7.24 7.30 -8.33
N VAL A 199 8.31 6.64 -7.93
CA VAL A 199 8.86 5.48 -8.66
C VAL A 199 8.18 4.15 -8.28
N ALA A 200 7.37 4.14 -7.23
CA ALA A 200 6.67 2.96 -6.74
C ALA A 200 5.78 2.29 -7.80
N THR A 201 5.05 3.09 -8.60
CA THR A 201 4.19 2.57 -9.67
C THR A 201 4.98 1.86 -10.77
N PRO A 202 5.99 2.50 -11.45
CA PRO A 202 6.77 1.80 -12.47
C PRO A 202 7.57 0.61 -11.92
N HIS A 203 8.09 0.67 -10.69
CA HIS A 203 8.69 -0.50 -10.05
C HIS A 203 7.70 -1.66 -9.94
N SER A 204 6.49 -1.39 -9.46
CA SER A 204 5.45 -2.39 -9.30
C SER A 204 5.01 -2.97 -10.64
N GLN A 205 4.96 -2.17 -11.70
CA GLN A 205 4.64 -2.61 -13.06
C GLN A 205 5.71 -3.55 -13.64
N MET A 206 6.99 -3.21 -13.43
CA MET A 206 8.10 -4.07 -13.87
C MET A 206 8.07 -5.43 -13.14
N LEU A 207 7.87 -5.41 -11.82
CA LEU A 207 7.75 -6.63 -11.03
C LEU A 207 6.54 -7.46 -11.45
N ALA A 208 5.40 -6.85 -11.74
CA ALA A 208 4.20 -7.55 -12.22
C ALA A 208 4.46 -8.29 -13.55
N ALA A 209 5.15 -7.66 -14.48
CA ALA A 209 5.54 -8.30 -15.75
C ALA A 209 6.50 -9.47 -15.50
N ALA A 210 7.52 -9.29 -14.63
CA ALA A 210 8.48 -10.33 -14.29
C ALA A 210 7.80 -11.54 -13.61
N ASP A 211 6.90 -11.32 -12.64
CA ASP A 211 6.17 -12.38 -11.93
C ASP A 211 5.21 -13.17 -12.86
N LEU A 212 4.79 -12.55 -13.95
CA LEU A 212 4.01 -13.19 -15.01
C LEU A 212 4.89 -13.90 -16.05
N GLY A 213 6.23 -13.72 -16.00
CA GLY A 213 7.17 -14.34 -16.95
C GLY A 213 7.17 -13.66 -18.33
N MET A 214 6.90 -12.37 -18.38
CA MET A 214 6.92 -11.55 -19.59
C MET A 214 8.33 -11.10 -19.94
#